data_2d4981a438fbe8490fcc6a912eb0fb53
#
_entry.id   2d4981a438fbe8490fcc6a912eb0fb53
#
_cell.length_a   1.000
_cell.length_b   1.000
_cell.length_c   1.000
_cell.angle_alpha   90.00
_cell.angle_beta   90.00
_cell.angle_gamma   90.00
#
_symmetry.space_group_name_H-M   'P 1'
#
loop_
_entity.id
_entity.type
_entity.pdbx_description
1 polymer ?
#
loop_
_entity_poly.entity_id
_entity_poly.type
_entity_poly.pdbx_seq_one_letter_code
_entity_poly.pdbx_strand_id
1 'polypeptide(L)'
;QTFGFWWTGFYRVLGEELVLGPFQGPVACTRIGYGRGVCGTAWREEQTIIVEDVEKFPGHIACSSLSRSEIVVPVWRDNTICAVLDIDSEHLATFDSTDREWLEKIVALLK
;
A
#
# COMPACT_ATOMS: atom_id res chain seq x y z
N GLN A 1 5.19 18.71 4.50
CA GLN A 1 4.36 17.53 4.70
C GLN A 1 4.19 17.25 6.20
N THR A 2 3.00 17.44 6.69
CA THR A 2 2.76 17.40 8.13
C THR A 2 2.72 16.00 8.72
N PHE A 3 2.51 14.97 7.90
CA PHE A 3 2.34 13.61 8.41
C PHE A 3 3.58 12.75 8.27
N GLY A 4 4.65 13.29 7.68
CA GLY A 4 5.88 12.53 7.51
C GLY A 4 5.77 11.40 6.49
N PHE A 5 4.77 11.44 5.64
CA PHE A 5 4.62 10.43 4.59
C PHE A 5 5.62 10.72 3.48
N TRP A 6 6.27 9.67 3.03
CA TRP A 6 7.25 9.74 1.96
C TRP A 6 6.59 9.58 0.60
N TRP A 7 5.60 8.69 0.51
CA TRP A 7 4.97 8.33 -0.74
C TRP A 7 3.54 7.88 -0.48
N THR A 8 2.62 8.27 -1.34
CA THR A 8 1.23 7.87 -1.27
C THR A 8 0.74 7.61 -2.67
N GLY A 9 0.12 6.47 -2.92
CA GLY A 9 -0.40 6.18 -4.23
C GLY A 9 -1.33 5.00 -4.27
N PHE A 10 -2.00 4.87 -5.42
CA PHE A 10 -2.90 3.75 -5.68
C PHE A 10 -2.29 2.85 -6.73
N TYR A 11 -2.43 1.55 -6.52
CA TYR A 11 -2.15 0.55 -7.55
C TYR A 11 -3.46 -0.09 -7.94
N ARG A 12 -3.74 -0.14 -9.24
CA ARG A 12 -4.97 -0.71 -9.77
C ARG A 12 -4.75 -2.16 -10.18
N VAL A 13 -5.76 -3.00 -9.92
CA VAL A 13 -5.70 -4.40 -10.34
C VAL A 13 -6.01 -4.48 -11.82
N LEU A 14 -5.06 -4.97 -12.61
CA LEU A 14 -5.24 -5.21 -14.04
C LEU A 14 -4.73 -6.62 -14.33
N GLY A 15 -5.67 -7.57 -14.49
CA GLY A 15 -5.30 -8.97 -14.66
C GLY A 15 -4.68 -9.51 -13.38
N GLU A 16 -3.46 -10.01 -13.48
CA GLU A 16 -2.76 -10.58 -12.33
C GLU A 16 -1.68 -9.67 -11.78
N GLU A 17 -1.76 -8.38 -12.12
CA GLU A 17 -0.79 -7.39 -11.65
C GLU A 17 -1.46 -6.17 -11.07
N LEU A 18 -0.74 -5.52 -10.15
CA LEU A 18 -1.08 -4.18 -9.71
C LEU A 18 -0.29 -3.20 -10.57
N VAL A 19 -0.97 -2.20 -11.11
CA VAL A 19 -0.36 -1.21 -11.99
C VAL A 19 -0.48 0.16 -11.35
N LEU A 20 0.62 0.88 -11.29
CA LEU A 20 0.68 2.19 -10.64
C LEU A 20 -0.33 3.16 -11.26
N GLY A 21 -1.18 3.73 -10.42
CA GLY A 21 -2.13 4.76 -10.78
C GLY A 21 -1.70 6.10 -10.19
N PRO A 22 -2.65 6.93 -9.76
CA PRO A 22 -2.31 8.24 -9.19
C PRO A 22 -1.44 8.09 -7.94
N PHE A 23 -0.40 8.94 -7.83
CA PHE A 23 0.49 8.89 -6.68
C PHE A 23 1.10 10.27 -6.44
N GLN A 24 1.64 10.44 -5.23
CA GLN A 24 2.41 11.61 -4.81
C GLN A 24 3.74 11.10 -4.28
N GLY A 25 4.83 11.65 -4.80
CA GLY A 25 6.17 11.26 -4.43
C GLY A 25 6.98 10.88 -5.65
N PRO A 26 8.21 10.39 -5.45
CA PRO A 26 9.04 9.93 -6.57
C PRO A 26 8.43 8.73 -7.28
N VAL A 27 8.82 8.51 -8.52
CA VAL A 27 8.36 7.35 -9.27
C VAL A 27 8.77 6.08 -8.54
N ALA A 28 7.81 5.17 -8.40
CA ALA A 28 8.01 3.89 -7.72
C ALA A 28 7.88 2.74 -8.72
N CYS A 29 7.78 1.50 -8.22
CA CYS A 29 7.51 0.36 -9.08
C CYS A 29 6.22 0.59 -9.85
N THR A 30 6.22 0.32 -11.15
CA THR A 30 5.04 0.56 -11.97
C THR A 30 4.13 -0.67 -12.07
N ARG A 31 4.67 -1.85 -11.83
CA ARG A 31 3.91 -3.10 -11.85
C ARG A 31 4.36 -4.01 -10.72
N ILE A 32 3.38 -4.63 -10.04
CA ILE A 32 3.65 -5.54 -8.92
C ILE A 32 2.77 -6.77 -9.11
N GLY A 33 3.38 -7.94 -9.07
CA GLY A 33 2.63 -9.19 -9.24
C GLY A 33 1.81 -9.57 -8.02
N TYR A 34 0.82 -10.42 -8.25
CA TYR A 34 -0.04 -10.95 -7.20
C TYR A 34 0.81 -11.64 -6.12
N GLY A 35 0.57 -11.28 -4.86
CA GLY A 35 1.29 -11.88 -3.74
C GLY A 35 2.73 -11.39 -3.56
N ARG A 36 3.18 -10.42 -4.37
CA ARG A 36 4.55 -9.91 -4.29
C ARG A 36 4.59 -8.62 -3.47
N GLY A 37 5.60 -8.54 -2.59
CA GLY A 37 5.78 -7.38 -1.73
C GLY A 37 4.60 -7.14 -0.80
N VAL A 38 4.56 -5.95 -0.18
CA VAL A 38 3.48 -5.60 0.74
C VAL A 38 2.16 -5.40 -0.02
N CYS A 39 2.20 -4.65 -1.11
CA CYS A 39 1.00 -4.39 -1.91
C CYS A 39 0.39 -5.68 -2.47
N GLY A 40 1.23 -6.55 -3.08
CA GLY A 40 0.74 -7.81 -3.62
C GLY A 40 0.22 -8.74 -2.55
N THR A 41 0.82 -8.69 -1.35
CA THR A 41 0.37 -9.50 -0.22
C THR A 41 -0.97 -9.02 0.31
N ALA A 42 -1.17 -7.69 0.42
CA ALA A 42 -2.45 -7.15 0.85
C ALA A 42 -3.56 -7.57 -0.11
N TRP A 43 -3.28 -7.56 -1.40
CA TRP A 43 -4.22 -8.00 -2.41
C TRP A 43 -4.55 -9.50 -2.25
N ARG A 44 -3.51 -10.33 -2.11
CA ARG A 44 -3.71 -11.78 -1.97
C ARG A 44 -4.44 -12.15 -0.66
N GLU A 45 -4.06 -11.51 0.45
CA GLU A 45 -4.65 -11.80 1.76
C GLU A 45 -6.00 -11.11 1.95
N GLU A 46 -6.34 -10.18 1.07
CA GLU A 46 -7.60 -9.44 1.12
C GLU A 46 -7.79 -8.69 2.44
N GLN A 47 -6.71 -8.08 2.91
CA GLN A 47 -6.76 -7.31 4.17
C GLN A 47 -5.70 -6.23 4.18
N THR A 48 -5.93 -5.22 5.03
CA THR A 48 -4.95 -4.18 5.28
C THR A 48 -3.72 -4.78 5.94
N ILE A 49 -2.54 -4.36 5.47
CA ILE A 49 -1.27 -4.80 6.06
C ILE A 49 -0.50 -3.59 6.55
N ILE A 50 -0.08 -3.63 7.81
CA ILE A 50 0.77 -2.61 8.43
C ILE A 50 2.14 -3.22 8.65
N VAL A 51 3.17 -2.54 8.13
CA VAL A 51 4.55 -3.01 8.25
C VAL A 51 5.33 -1.95 9.02
N GLU A 52 5.79 -2.30 10.22
CA GLU A 52 6.55 -1.37 11.07
C GLU A 52 7.97 -1.17 10.55
N ASP A 53 8.53 -2.17 9.91
CA ASP A 53 9.87 -2.13 9.38
C ASP A 53 9.91 -2.98 8.11
N VAL A 54 9.99 -2.31 6.96
CA VAL A 54 9.91 -3.00 5.66
C VAL A 54 11.04 -4.00 5.45
N GLU A 55 12.20 -3.77 6.08
CA GLU A 55 13.31 -4.70 5.93
C GLU A 55 13.06 -6.05 6.58
N LYS A 56 12.10 -6.10 7.50
CA LYS A 56 11.72 -7.35 8.17
C LYS A 56 10.53 -8.04 7.52
N PHE A 57 9.95 -7.43 6.49
CA PHE A 57 8.79 -8.02 5.83
C PHE A 57 9.26 -9.07 4.81
N PRO A 58 8.83 -10.34 4.95
CA PRO A 58 9.25 -11.38 4.00
C PRO A 58 8.83 -11.03 2.58
N GLY A 59 9.78 -11.08 1.64
CA GLY A 59 9.49 -10.83 0.24
C GLY A 59 9.29 -9.37 -0.10
N HIS A 60 9.71 -8.45 0.76
CA HIS A 60 9.59 -7.02 0.49
C HIS A 60 10.27 -6.63 -0.83
N ILE A 61 9.56 -5.83 -1.63
CA ILE A 61 10.10 -5.30 -2.87
C ILE A 61 10.50 -3.85 -2.59
N ALA A 62 11.80 -3.55 -2.74
CA ALA A 62 12.31 -2.22 -2.46
C ALA A 62 12.09 -1.30 -3.66
N CYS A 63 10.86 -0.75 -3.79
CA CYS A 63 10.57 0.23 -4.83
C CYS A 63 11.16 1.60 -4.48
N SER A 64 11.49 1.82 -3.20
CA SER A 64 12.18 3.01 -2.74
C SER A 64 13.07 2.63 -1.56
N SER A 65 14.34 3.04 -1.62
CA SER A 65 15.28 2.75 -0.54
C SER A 65 15.04 3.61 0.69
N LEU A 66 14.20 4.65 0.59
CA LEU A 66 13.94 5.55 1.72
C LEU A 66 12.73 5.14 2.55
N SER A 67 11.92 4.22 2.07
CA SER A 67 10.75 3.75 2.82
C SER A 67 11.18 2.87 3.98
N ARG A 68 10.68 3.15 5.19
CA ARG A 68 11.00 2.40 6.39
C ARG A 68 9.80 1.66 6.94
N SER A 69 8.61 2.25 6.86
CA SER A 69 7.38 1.60 7.25
C SER A 69 6.31 1.84 6.21
N GLU A 70 5.26 1.04 6.23
CA GLU A 70 4.27 1.06 5.16
C GLU A 70 2.92 0.57 5.64
N ILE A 71 1.85 1.13 5.08
CA ILE A 71 0.51 0.58 5.23
C ILE A 71 -0.09 0.43 3.85
N VAL A 72 -0.73 -0.71 3.60
CA VAL A 72 -1.42 -0.96 2.33
C VAL A 72 -2.85 -1.36 2.65
N VAL A 73 -3.81 -0.64 2.06
CA VAL A 73 -5.23 -0.83 2.33
C VAL A 73 -5.93 -1.24 1.04
N PRO A 74 -6.60 -2.40 1.01
CA PRO A 74 -7.34 -2.82 -0.18
C PRO A 74 -8.54 -1.92 -0.45
N VAL A 75 -8.81 -1.67 -1.72
CA VAL A 75 -9.99 -0.93 -2.17
C VAL A 75 -10.92 -1.93 -2.84
N TRP A 76 -12.14 -2.02 -2.32
CA TRP A 76 -13.10 -3.03 -2.77
C TRP A 76 -14.16 -2.42 -3.69
N ARG A 77 -14.57 -3.20 -4.67
CA ARG A 77 -15.71 -2.88 -5.54
C ARG A 77 -16.40 -4.19 -5.88
N ASP A 78 -17.70 -4.26 -5.59
CA ASP A 78 -18.51 -5.45 -5.90
C ASP A 78 -17.90 -6.73 -5.33
N ASN A 79 -17.46 -6.66 -4.08
CA ASN A 79 -16.87 -7.78 -3.33
C ASN A 79 -15.55 -8.28 -3.93
N THR A 80 -14.90 -7.45 -4.73
CA THR A 80 -13.61 -7.79 -5.34
C THR A 80 -12.66 -6.63 -5.12
N ILE A 81 -11.39 -6.93 -4.86
CA ILE A 81 -10.38 -5.88 -4.73
C ILE A 81 -10.06 -5.34 -6.11
N CYS A 82 -10.27 -4.04 -6.31
CA CYS A 82 -9.98 -3.39 -7.59
C CYS A 82 -8.69 -2.57 -7.54
N ALA A 83 -8.18 -2.29 -6.34
CA ALA A 83 -6.97 -1.49 -6.17
C ALA A 83 -6.47 -1.64 -4.75
N VAL A 84 -5.26 -1.12 -4.48
CA VAL A 84 -4.77 -0.97 -3.11
C VAL A 84 -4.26 0.46 -2.98
N LEU A 85 -4.42 1.01 -1.77
CA LEU A 85 -3.84 2.29 -1.39
C LEU A 85 -2.57 2.00 -0.62
N ASP A 86 -1.44 2.52 -1.10
CA ASP A 86 -0.12 2.30 -0.50
C ASP A 86 0.41 3.62 0.04
N ILE A 87 0.77 3.64 1.32
CA ILE A 87 1.38 4.81 1.95
C ILE A 87 2.67 4.37 2.62
N ASP A 88 3.76 5.02 2.26
CA ASP A 88 5.09 4.73 2.80
C ASP A 88 5.59 5.88 3.65
N SER A 89 6.38 5.58 4.67
CA SER A 89 6.99 6.56 5.54
C SER A 89 8.49 6.34 5.62
N GLU A 90 9.25 7.44 5.77
CA GLU A 90 10.68 7.37 6.02
C GLU A 90 11.00 6.98 7.45
N HIS A 91 10.00 6.88 8.30
CA HIS A 91 10.19 6.55 9.71
C HIS A 91 9.64 5.17 10.01
N LEU A 92 10.23 4.50 11.01
CA LEU A 92 9.74 3.20 11.45
C LEU A 92 8.41 3.37 12.19
N ALA A 93 7.58 2.33 12.09
CA ALA A 93 6.35 2.22 12.87
C ALA A 93 5.45 3.46 12.82
N THR A 94 5.36 4.10 11.64
CA THR A 94 4.53 5.30 11.47
C THR A 94 3.03 4.98 11.59
N PHE A 95 2.61 3.79 11.15
CA PHE A 95 1.20 3.44 11.01
C PHE A 95 0.76 2.46 12.08
N ASP A 96 -0.47 2.65 12.59
CA ASP A 96 -1.03 1.77 13.61
C ASP A 96 -2.49 1.45 13.30
N SER A 97 -3.19 0.81 14.24
CA SER A 97 -4.57 0.39 14.04
C SER A 97 -5.53 1.56 13.83
N THR A 98 -5.22 2.73 14.39
CA THR A 98 -6.04 3.93 14.19
C THR A 98 -5.96 4.38 12.74
N ASP A 99 -4.76 4.38 12.17
CA ASP A 99 -4.56 4.72 10.75
C ASP A 99 -5.31 3.72 9.86
N ARG A 100 -5.23 2.45 10.19
CA ARG A 100 -5.93 1.40 9.46
C ARG A 100 -7.43 1.66 9.43
N GLU A 101 -8.03 1.96 10.58
CA GLU A 101 -9.46 2.21 10.64
C GLU A 101 -9.88 3.42 9.82
N TRP A 102 -9.11 4.51 9.92
CA TRP A 102 -9.42 5.73 9.16
C TRP A 102 -9.28 5.51 7.66
N LEU A 103 -8.19 4.87 7.25
CA LEU A 103 -7.96 4.65 5.83
C LEU A 103 -8.95 3.67 5.23
N GLU A 104 -9.36 2.66 5.98
CA GLU A 104 -10.38 1.73 5.50
C GLU A 104 -11.72 2.44 5.29
N LYS A 105 -12.04 3.41 6.17
CA LYS A 105 -13.24 4.21 5.99
C LYS A 105 -13.15 5.12 4.77
N ILE A 106 -11.98 5.71 4.57
CA ILE A 106 -11.77 6.61 3.43
C ILE A 106 -11.89 5.85 2.11
N VAL A 107 -11.22 4.71 1.99
CA VAL A 107 -11.27 3.95 0.74
C VAL A 107 -12.66 3.37 0.48
N ALA A 108 -13.45 3.12 1.52
CA ALA A 108 -14.82 2.63 1.35
C ALA A 108 -15.70 3.65 0.63
N LEU A 109 -15.31 4.92 0.61
CA LEU A 109 -16.03 5.96 -0.09
C LEU A 109 -15.66 6.05 -1.57
N LEU A 110 -14.61 5.34 -1.98
CA LEU A 110 -14.13 5.35 -3.36
C LEU A 110 -14.83 4.24 -4.13
N LYS A 111 -15.82 4.58 -4.91
CA LYS A 111 -16.58 3.58 -5.65
C LYS A 111 -16.72 3.94 -7.11
#